data_e44eac0a6ac873c48b3b8f3093554889
#
_entry.id   e44eac0a6ac873c48b3b8f3093554889
#
_cell.length_a   1.000
_cell.length_b   1.000
_cell.length_c   1.000
_cell.angle_alpha   90.00
_cell.angle_beta   90.00
_cell.angle_gamma   90.00
#
_symmetry.space_group_name_H-M   'P 1'
#
loop_
_entity.id
_entity.type
_entity.pdbx_description
1 polymer ?
#
loop_
_entity_poly.entity_id
_entity_poly.type
_entity_poly.pdbx_seq_one_letter_code
_entity_poly.pdbx_strand_id
1 'polypeptide(L)'
;MRRLVCLMLALLLIPAAALGETVPDGALYRAKVHRNTGLRAEPKKDSKYAAVAQEDDWVYILEYGEDWCYCSFDGHEGWMMTDRLYELWRESETPLPGWTPMTGVACVTKATHVETDGYGGNDLQPGFLISAIDERGDVPMLRSTARLEADSFVFLPFVSAEDARPGDLLYAFTTWYNERTGMDKGADLAKGRRANIALGIERVDGTVIAPGEQFSFNALCAPYTAANGYLKAPNISVEGVGVSGGVCQVSTTVFEAMLGLDVQLDEWGVHRYSGVKYAPVNFDCAVATWKDFAFTNTYDFPLALRVIAQDGALTALFFRAEE
;
A
#
# COMPACT_ATOMS: atom_id res chain seq x y z
N MET A 1 15.07 26.02 -36.03
CA MET A 1 14.12 24.91 -36.16
C MET A 1 13.95 24.30 -34.76
N ARG A 2 12.89 24.70 -34.05
CA ARG A 2 12.56 24.17 -32.73
C ARG A 2 11.88 22.81 -32.91
N ARG A 3 12.52 21.76 -32.43
CA ARG A 3 11.87 20.44 -32.37
C ARG A 3 10.91 20.46 -31.18
N LEU A 4 9.61 20.42 -31.46
CA LEU A 4 8.59 20.05 -30.49
C LEU A 4 8.85 18.59 -30.11
N VAL A 5 9.28 18.35 -28.89
CA VAL A 5 9.21 17.03 -28.26
C VAL A 5 7.78 16.90 -27.77
N CYS A 6 6.96 16.13 -28.45
CA CYS A 6 5.71 15.63 -27.90
C CYS A 6 6.05 14.65 -26.79
N LEU A 7 5.87 15.08 -25.53
CA LEU A 7 5.71 14.13 -24.43
C LEU A 7 4.43 13.34 -24.71
N MET A 8 4.57 12.08 -25.15
CA MET A 8 3.50 11.12 -25.01
C MET A 8 3.51 10.68 -23.54
N LEU A 9 2.63 11.29 -22.74
CA LEU A 9 2.23 10.68 -21.47
C LEU A 9 1.60 9.32 -21.82
N ALA A 10 2.28 8.24 -21.49
CA ALA A 10 1.69 6.92 -21.49
C ALA A 10 0.65 6.88 -20.35
N LEU A 11 -0.60 7.19 -20.67
CA LEU A 11 -1.72 6.83 -19.80
C LEU A 11 -1.65 5.31 -19.58
N LEU A 12 -1.41 4.92 -18.35
CA LEU A 12 -1.51 3.55 -17.87
C LEU A 12 -2.98 3.09 -17.99
N LEU A 13 -3.39 2.73 -19.16
CA LEU A 13 -4.66 2.05 -19.42
C LEU A 13 -4.51 0.60 -18.98
N ILE A 14 -4.84 0.30 -17.72
CA ILE A 14 -5.21 -1.07 -17.37
C ILE A 14 -6.35 -1.45 -18.31
N PRO A 15 -6.28 -2.60 -19.00
CA PRO A 15 -7.28 -2.91 -20.00
C PRO A 15 -8.67 -2.93 -19.36
N ALA A 16 -9.52 -2.01 -19.77
CA ALA A 16 -10.95 -1.95 -19.44
C ALA A 16 -11.72 -3.23 -19.86
N ALA A 17 -11.02 -4.20 -20.44
CA ALA A 17 -11.57 -5.44 -20.98
C ALA A 17 -12.24 -6.37 -19.96
N ALA A 18 -12.11 -6.12 -18.64
CA ALA A 18 -12.77 -6.93 -17.62
C ALA A 18 -14.17 -6.43 -17.21
N LEU A 19 -14.53 -5.18 -17.58
CA LEU A 19 -15.79 -4.56 -17.12
C LEU A 19 -16.85 -4.36 -18.22
N GLY A 20 -16.49 -4.47 -19.49
CA GLY A 20 -17.45 -4.21 -20.58
C GLY A 20 -17.98 -2.78 -20.67
N GLU A 21 -17.64 -1.91 -19.74
CA GLU A 21 -18.02 -0.50 -19.67
C GLU A 21 -16.84 0.40 -20.02
N THR A 22 -17.10 1.48 -20.73
CA THR A 22 -16.10 2.54 -20.97
C THR A 22 -15.93 3.36 -19.68
N VAL A 23 -14.68 3.68 -19.32
CA VAL A 23 -14.40 4.59 -18.20
C VAL A 23 -15.13 5.91 -18.44
N PRO A 24 -15.99 6.37 -17.52
CA PRO A 24 -16.69 7.64 -17.67
C PRO A 24 -15.73 8.84 -17.72
N ASP A 25 -16.08 9.85 -18.51
CA ASP A 25 -15.33 11.10 -18.52
C ASP A 25 -15.29 11.72 -17.10
N GLY A 26 -14.10 12.11 -16.66
CA GLY A 26 -13.90 12.69 -15.34
C GLY A 26 -13.82 11.70 -14.19
N ALA A 27 -13.76 10.39 -14.45
CA ALA A 27 -13.53 9.40 -13.41
C ALA A 27 -12.18 9.65 -12.71
N LEU A 28 -12.22 9.82 -11.39
CA LEU A 28 -11.04 9.99 -10.54
C LEU A 28 -10.49 8.63 -10.13
N TYR A 29 -11.40 7.75 -9.72
CA TYR A 29 -11.12 6.41 -9.22
C TYR A 29 -12.18 5.43 -9.68
N ARG A 30 -11.84 4.13 -9.61
CA ARG A 30 -12.84 3.06 -9.52
C ARG A 30 -12.70 2.36 -8.18
N ALA A 31 -13.78 1.81 -7.67
CA ALA A 31 -13.81 1.09 -6.42
C ALA A 31 -14.80 -0.06 -6.47
N LYS A 32 -14.61 -1.06 -5.60
CA LYS A 32 -15.60 -2.11 -5.36
C LYS A 32 -16.59 -1.70 -4.29
N VAL A 33 -17.78 -2.27 -4.37
CA VAL A 33 -18.86 -2.06 -3.41
C VAL A 33 -18.88 -3.16 -2.35
N HIS A 34 -18.89 -2.76 -1.07
CA HIS A 34 -18.75 -3.62 0.12
C HIS A 34 -20.04 -4.30 0.57
N ARG A 35 -20.98 -4.47 -0.15
CA ARG A 35 -22.30 -5.11 -0.05
C ARG A 35 -23.26 -4.36 -0.97
N ASN A 36 -24.39 -4.97 -1.26
CA ASN A 36 -25.41 -4.32 -2.08
C ASN A 36 -25.68 -2.89 -1.61
N THR A 37 -25.39 -1.92 -2.45
CA THR A 37 -25.42 -0.50 -2.11
C THR A 37 -26.18 0.28 -3.18
N GLY A 38 -27.10 1.14 -2.73
CA GLY A 38 -27.87 2.00 -3.63
C GLY A 38 -27.08 3.23 -4.06
N LEU A 39 -27.06 3.48 -5.36
CA LEU A 39 -26.70 4.75 -5.96
C LEU A 39 -27.88 5.70 -5.77
N ARG A 40 -27.69 6.80 -5.02
CA ARG A 40 -28.76 7.68 -4.57
C ARG A 40 -28.82 8.97 -5.37
N ALA A 41 -30.01 9.53 -5.53
CA ALA A 41 -30.18 10.81 -6.21
C ALA A 41 -29.58 12.00 -5.43
N GLU A 42 -29.49 11.90 -4.10
CA GLU A 42 -28.94 12.94 -3.21
C GLU A 42 -28.06 12.29 -2.13
N PRO A 43 -27.04 12.99 -1.56
CA PRO A 43 -26.15 12.44 -0.54
C PRO A 43 -26.83 12.38 0.84
N LYS A 44 -27.90 11.60 0.94
CA LYS A 44 -28.64 11.36 2.18
C LYS A 44 -29.28 9.97 2.21
N LYS A 45 -29.40 9.38 3.41
CA LYS A 45 -29.80 7.99 3.61
C LYS A 45 -31.23 7.66 3.18
N ASP A 46 -32.12 8.63 3.13
CA ASP A 46 -33.53 8.49 2.75
C ASP A 46 -33.83 8.87 1.28
N SER A 47 -32.79 9.24 0.52
CA SER A 47 -32.92 9.55 -0.90
C SER A 47 -33.26 8.30 -1.73
N LYS A 48 -33.99 8.51 -2.83
CA LYS A 48 -34.35 7.45 -3.78
C LYS A 48 -33.10 6.89 -4.48
N TYR A 49 -33.15 5.60 -4.79
CA TYR A 49 -32.12 4.94 -5.59
C TYR A 49 -32.33 5.18 -7.07
N ALA A 50 -31.25 5.53 -7.77
CA ALA A 50 -31.17 5.51 -9.23
C ALA A 50 -30.78 4.12 -9.75
N ALA A 51 -29.90 3.43 -9.02
CA ALA A 51 -29.47 2.07 -9.30
C ALA A 51 -29.05 1.37 -7.99
N VAL A 52 -28.77 0.05 -8.05
CA VAL A 52 -28.25 -0.73 -6.92
C VAL A 52 -27.10 -1.59 -7.42
N ALA A 53 -25.90 -1.29 -6.94
CA ALA A 53 -24.72 -2.11 -7.15
C ALA A 53 -24.73 -3.30 -6.19
N GLN A 54 -24.34 -4.47 -6.68
CA GLN A 54 -24.18 -5.68 -5.89
C GLN A 54 -22.82 -5.69 -5.20
N GLU A 55 -22.66 -6.54 -4.19
CA GLU A 55 -21.37 -6.77 -3.53
C GLU A 55 -20.32 -7.17 -4.57
N ASP A 56 -19.14 -6.55 -4.49
CA ASP A 56 -17.99 -6.68 -5.41
C ASP A 56 -18.17 -6.07 -6.81
N ASP A 57 -19.31 -5.43 -7.12
CA ASP A 57 -19.43 -4.64 -8.34
C ASP A 57 -18.45 -3.46 -8.33
N TRP A 58 -17.90 -3.16 -9.50
CA TRP A 58 -17.09 -1.98 -9.71
C TRP A 58 -17.96 -0.76 -9.97
N VAL A 59 -17.60 0.36 -9.37
CA VAL A 59 -18.20 1.67 -9.60
C VAL A 59 -17.10 2.67 -9.90
N TYR A 60 -17.39 3.68 -10.71
CA TYR A 60 -16.47 4.79 -10.95
C TYR A 60 -16.82 5.95 -10.02
N ILE A 61 -15.80 6.56 -9.43
CA ILE A 61 -15.93 7.73 -8.55
C ILE A 61 -15.56 8.96 -9.35
N LEU A 62 -16.52 9.86 -9.53
CA LEU A 62 -16.38 11.12 -10.25
C LEU A 62 -16.03 12.27 -9.28
N GLU A 63 -16.53 12.21 -8.05
CA GLU A 63 -16.20 13.14 -6.97
C GLU A 63 -16.02 12.35 -5.67
N TYR A 64 -14.90 12.55 -4.99
CA TYR A 64 -14.62 11.89 -3.72
C TYR A 64 -14.90 12.83 -2.55
N GLY A 65 -15.74 12.39 -1.62
CA GLY A 65 -16.05 13.09 -0.39
C GLY A 65 -15.89 12.18 0.84
N GLU A 66 -15.76 12.77 2.02
CA GLU A 66 -15.53 12.06 3.27
C GLU A 66 -16.68 11.10 3.62
N ASP A 67 -17.92 11.55 3.50
CA ASP A 67 -19.11 10.75 3.82
C ASP A 67 -19.78 10.15 2.59
N TRP A 68 -19.71 10.82 1.45
CA TRP A 68 -20.39 10.50 0.20
C TRP A 68 -19.51 10.75 -1.00
N CYS A 69 -19.47 9.78 -1.91
CA CYS A 69 -18.86 9.91 -3.23
C CYS A 69 -19.93 10.04 -4.31
N TYR A 70 -19.72 10.92 -5.29
CA TYR A 70 -20.52 10.94 -6.51
C TYR A 70 -19.96 9.91 -7.47
N CYS A 71 -20.79 8.93 -7.85
CA CYS A 71 -20.37 7.74 -8.57
C CYS A 71 -21.15 7.55 -9.86
N SER A 72 -20.55 6.85 -10.82
CA SER A 72 -21.20 6.30 -12.01
C SER A 72 -21.22 4.78 -11.92
N PHE A 73 -22.39 4.18 -12.22
CA PHE A 73 -22.60 2.73 -12.25
C PHE A 73 -23.74 2.38 -13.19
N ASP A 74 -23.52 1.45 -14.12
CA ASP A 74 -24.53 0.93 -15.07
C ASP A 74 -25.29 2.04 -15.82
N GLY A 75 -24.55 3.06 -16.30
CA GLY A 75 -25.11 4.21 -17.03
C GLY A 75 -25.91 5.20 -16.17
N HIS A 76 -25.87 5.06 -14.85
CA HIS A 76 -26.51 5.97 -13.90
C HIS A 76 -25.45 6.71 -13.09
N GLU A 77 -25.76 7.95 -12.71
CA GLU A 77 -24.93 8.72 -11.79
C GLU A 77 -25.69 9.04 -10.50
N GLY A 78 -24.95 9.16 -9.40
CA GLY A 78 -25.54 9.48 -8.09
C GLY A 78 -24.55 9.26 -6.94
N TRP A 79 -25.09 9.26 -5.73
CA TRP A 79 -24.31 9.26 -4.50
C TRP A 79 -24.26 7.91 -3.82
N MET A 80 -23.07 7.46 -3.45
CA MET A 80 -22.83 6.32 -2.57
C MET A 80 -22.10 6.75 -1.30
N MET A 81 -22.39 6.09 -0.18
CA MET A 81 -21.64 6.32 1.06
C MET A 81 -20.20 5.85 0.88
N THR A 82 -19.24 6.67 1.28
CA THR A 82 -17.81 6.39 1.14
C THR A 82 -17.39 5.14 1.91
N ASP A 83 -18.02 4.85 3.06
CA ASP A 83 -17.80 3.64 3.85
C ASP A 83 -18.26 2.33 3.16
N ARG A 84 -18.90 2.44 2.01
CA ARG A 84 -19.34 1.30 1.17
C ARG A 84 -18.36 0.97 0.06
N LEU A 85 -17.37 1.82 -0.17
CA LEU A 85 -16.41 1.71 -1.25
C LEU A 85 -15.08 1.20 -0.71
N TYR A 86 -14.48 0.26 -1.41
CA TYR A 86 -13.20 -0.32 -1.03
C TYR A 86 -12.39 -0.69 -2.28
N GLU A 87 -11.09 -0.97 -2.10
CA GLU A 87 -10.19 -1.31 -3.21
C GLU A 87 -10.17 -0.21 -4.28
N LEU A 88 -9.78 1.02 -3.86
CA LEU A 88 -9.74 2.18 -4.74
C LEU A 88 -8.55 2.11 -5.70
N TRP A 89 -8.84 2.16 -6.99
CA TRP A 89 -7.85 2.25 -8.08
C TRP A 89 -7.92 3.62 -8.73
N ARG A 90 -6.77 4.19 -9.06
CA ARG A 90 -6.72 5.48 -9.79
C ARG A 90 -7.15 5.30 -11.24
N GLU A 91 -8.00 6.20 -11.71
CA GLU A 91 -8.35 6.37 -13.11
C GLU A 91 -7.88 7.74 -13.65
N SER A 92 -7.22 8.53 -12.80
CA SER A 92 -6.68 9.86 -13.10
C SER A 92 -5.36 10.10 -12.38
N GLU A 93 -4.71 11.24 -12.62
CA GLU A 93 -3.53 11.71 -11.89
C GLU A 93 -3.85 12.14 -10.44
N THR A 94 -5.12 12.14 -10.03
CA THR A 94 -5.51 12.55 -8.69
C THR A 94 -4.94 11.58 -7.65
N PRO A 95 -4.22 12.08 -6.62
CA PRO A 95 -3.70 11.23 -5.56
C PRO A 95 -4.80 10.45 -4.84
N LEU A 96 -4.49 9.24 -4.38
CA LEU A 96 -5.44 8.46 -3.59
C LEU A 96 -5.80 9.21 -2.30
N PRO A 97 -7.10 9.31 -1.96
CA PRO A 97 -7.56 10.05 -0.80
C PRO A 97 -7.07 9.38 0.49
N GLY A 98 -6.51 10.18 1.40
CA GLY A 98 -5.97 9.70 2.67
C GLY A 98 -4.53 9.17 2.61
N TRP A 99 -3.92 9.10 1.43
CA TRP A 99 -2.50 8.76 1.32
C TRP A 99 -1.63 10.00 1.54
N THR A 100 -0.64 9.86 2.41
CA THR A 100 0.33 10.92 2.68
C THR A 100 1.65 10.57 1.98
N PRO A 101 2.04 11.34 0.96
CA PRO A 101 3.31 11.09 0.26
C PRO A 101 4.49 11.36 1.18
N MET A 102 5.51 10.52 1.09
CA MET A 102 6.81 10.72 1.71
C MET A 102 7.68 11.57 0.79
N THR A 103 8.61 12.33 1.35
CA THR A 103 9.58 13.11 0.55
C THR A 103 11.02 12.61 0.69
N GLY A 104 11.25 11.68 1.61
CA GLY A 104 12.56 11.09 1.83
C GLY A 104 12.56 10.06 2.93
N VAL A 105 13.74 9.72 3.39
CA VAL A 105 13.96 8.88 4.57
C VAL A 105 14.79 9.61 5.62
N ALA A 106 14.49 9.36 6.87
CA ALA A 106 15.36 9.66 8.00
C ALA A 106 16.31 8.47 8.22
N CYS A 107 17.60 8.66 7.99
CA CYS A 107 18.64 7.71 8.38
C CYS A 107 18.98 7.95 9.86
N VAL A 108 18.62 7.01 10.73
CA VAL A 108 18.89 7.12 12.17
C VAL A 108 20.40 7.14 12.42
N THR A 109 20.89 8.14 13.16
CA THR A 109 22.30 8.30 13.50
C THR A 109 22.60 8.04 14.98
N LYS A 110 21.59 8.16 15.86
CA LYS A 110 21.63 7.83 17.27
C LYS A 110 20.43 6.99 17.62
N ALA A 111 20.57 6.05 18.57
CA ALA A 111 19.42 5.30 19.08
C ALA A 111 18.31 6.28 19.51
N THR A 112 17.13 6.09 18.99
CA THR A 112 15.98 6.97 19.21
C THR A 112 14.72 6.16 19.44
N HIS A 113 13.86 6.67 20.32
CA HIS A 113 12.55 6.11 20.57
C HIS A 113 11.49 6.81 19.73
N VAL A 114 10.62 6.05 19.10
CA VAL A 114 9.49 6.56 18.32
C VAL A 114 8.20 6.05 18.93
N GLU A 115 7.40 6.93 19.50
CA GLU A 115 6.06 6.58 19.99
C GLU A 115 5.16 6.24 18.79
N THR A 116 4.55 5.06 18.85
CA THR A 116 3.67 4.58 17.78
C THR A 116 2.24 4.40 18.26
N ASP A 117 1.27 4.71 17.41
CA ASP A 117 -0.17 4.66 17.72
C ASP A 117 -0.61 3.31 18.28
N GLY A 118 -0.81 3.26 19.61
CA GLY A 118 -1.34 2.09 20.29
C GLY A 118 -0.38 0.91 20.46
N TYR A 119 0.91 1.10 20.16
CA TYR A 119 1.92 0.04 20.26
C TYR A 119 2.99 0.27 21.31
N GLY A 120 3.02 1.44 21.96
CA GLY A 120 3.94 1.75 23.04
C GLY A 120 5.35 2.07 22.57
N GLY A 121 5.52 2.44 21.31
CA GLY A 121 6.77 2.91 20.75
C GLY A 121 7.75 1.82 20.30
N ASN A 122 8.76 2.24 19.58
CA ASN A 122 9.78 1.43 18.92
C ASN A 122 11.16 2.06 19.12
N ASP A 123 12.18 1.25 19.44
CA ASP A 123 13.55 1.69 19.67
C ASP A 123 14.40 1.45 18.42
N LEU A 124 14.65 2.51 17.64
CA LEU A 124 15.43 2.45 16.43
C LEU A 124 16.92 2.68 16.72
N GLN A 125 17.76 1.88 16.06
CA GLN A 125 19.21 1.95 16.18
C GLN A 125 19.84 2.66 14.99
N PRO A 126 21.07 3.20 15.13
CA PRO A 126 21.80 3.83 14.04
C PRO A 126 21.91 2.96 12.79
N GLY A 127 21.73 3.56 11.63
CA GLY A 127 21.73 2.91 10.32
C GLY A 127 20.37 2.46 9.82
N PHE A 128 19.31 2.47 10.65
CA PHE A 128 17.97 2.16 10.18
C PHE A 128 17.39 3.32 9.37
N LEU A 129 16.68 2.98 8.29
CA LEU A 129 16.02 3.93 7.40
C LEU A 129 14.51 3.89 7.64
N ILE A 130 13.92 5.04 7.88
CA ILE A 130 12.49 5.21 8.11
C ILE A 130 11.95 6.28 7.17
N SER A 131 10.82 6.02 6.51
CA SER A 131 10.20 7.01 5.62
C SER A 131 9.76 8.25 6.40
N ALA A 132 9.97 9.43 5.83
CA ALA A 132 9.64 10.70 6.45
C ALA A 132 8.85 11.61 5.47
N ILE A 133 7.89 12.33 6.04
CA ILE A 133 7.05 13.28 5.32
C ILE A 133 7.89 14.48 4.89
N ASP A 134 8.82 14.91 5.75
CA ASP A 134 9.66 16.08 5.51
C ASP A 134 11.01 15.99 6.24
N GLU A 135 11.88 16.98 5.96
CA GLU A 135 13.21 17.12 6.52
C GLU A 135 13.26 17.36 8.05
N ARG A 136 12.10 17.67 8.67
CA ARG A 136 11.99 17.82 10.13
C ARG A 136 11.87 16.47 10.82
N GLY A 137 11.80 15.37 10.05
CA GLY A 137 11.66 14.03 10.58
C GLY A 137 10.24 13.69 11.04
N ASP A 138 9.24 14.28 10.40
CA ASP A 138 7.85 13.90 10.60
C ASP A 138 7.60 12.54 9.93
N VAL A 139 7.21 11.56 10.75
CA VAL A 139 7.00 10.17 10.35
C VAL A 139 5.52 9.83 10.45
N PRO A 140 4.89 9.30 9.39
CA PRO A 140 3.47 8.99 9.43
C PRO A 140 3.21 7.78 10.34
N MET A 141 2.14 7.89 11.09
CA MET A 141 1.53 6.82 11.88
C MET A 141 0.12 6.59 11.34
N LEU A 142 -0.53 5.52 11.77
CA LEU A 142 -1.90 5.20 11.32
C LEU A 142 -2.91 6.32 11.59
N ARG A 143 -2.78 7.03 12.72
CA ARG A 143 -3.76 8.04 13.18
C ARG A 143 -3.14 9.38 13.56
N SER A 144 -1.82 9.49 13.50
CA SER A 144 -1.06 10.65 13.94
C SER A 144 0.22 10.80 13.12
N THR A 145 1.02 11.77 13.50
CA THR A 145 2.39 11.94 13.01
C THR A 145 3.29 11.98 14.22
N ALA A 146 4.32 11.13 14.23
CA ALA A 146 5.41 11.24 15.20
C ALA A 146 6.53 12.12 14.61
N ARG A 147 7.35 12.68 15.48
CA ARG A 147 8.53 13.45 15.08
C ARG A 147 9.77 12.87 15.74
N LEU A 148 10.79 12.60 14.94
CA LEU A 148 12.10 12.21 15.43
C LEU A 148 12.81 13.37 16.13
N GLU A 149 13.67 13.05 17.08
CA GLU A 149 14.55 14.05 17.68
C GLU A 149 15.50 14.61 16.63
N ALA A 150 15.61 15.94 16.54
CA ALA A 150 16.31 16.63 15.46
C ALA A 150 17.79 16.24 15.27
N ASP A 151 18.45 15.75 16.34
CA ASP A 151 19.84 15.32 16.31
C ASP A 151 20.04 13.80 16.20
N SER A 152 18.94 13.05 16.01
CA SER A 152 18.95 11.59 15.98
C SER A 152 18.99 11.01 14.54
N PHE A 153 18.88 11.82 13.52
CA PHE A 153 18.83 11.36 12.14
C PHE A 153 19.48 12.33 11.16
N VAL A 154 19.74 11.85 9.93
CA VAL A 154 20.03 12.65 8.75
C VAL A 154 18.91 12.39 7.74
N PHE A 155 18.32 13.45 7.21
CA PHE A 155 17.31 13.35 6.18
C PHE A 155 17.97 13.16 4.80
N LEU A 156 17.48 12.16 4.06
CA LEU A 156 17.89 11.85 2.69
C LEU A 156 16.65 11.98 1.79
N PRO A 157 16.57 13.01 0.93
CA PRO A 157 15.44 13.19 0.03
C PRO A 157 15.40 12.08 -1.03
N PHE A 158 14.22 11.78 -1.53
CA PHE A 158 14.06 10.94 -2.71
C PHE A 158 14.58 11.65 -3.95
N VAL A 159 15.12 10.86 -4.89
CA VAL A 159 15.54 11.35 -6.19
C VAL A 159 14.46 11.01 -7.21
N SER A 160 14.09 11.99 -8.05
CA SER A 160 13.12 11.73 -9.12
C SER A 160 13.65 10.67 -10.09
N ALA A 161 12.78 9.91 -10.72
CA ALA A 161 13.20 8.87 -11.68
C ALA A 161 14.00 9.45 -12.86
N GLU A 162 13.69 10.69 -13.27
CA GLU A 162 14.39 11.39 -14.37
C GLU A 162 15.84 11.74 -14.00
N ASP A 163 16.12 12.09 -12.74
CA ASP A 163 17.44 12.51 -12.26
C ASP A 163 18.23 11.38 -11.62
N ALA A 164 17.59 10.25 -11.31
CA ALA A 164 18.18 9.16 -10.55
C ALA A 164 19.33 8.48 -11.29
N ARG A 165 20.34 8.12 -10.53
CA ARG A 165 21.50 7.30 -10.97
C ARG A 165 21.42 5.94 -10.27
N PRO A 166 22.15 4.92 -10.77
CA PRO A 166 22.28 3.66 -10.05
C PRO A 166 22.67 3.86 -8.58
N GLY A 167 21.90 3.26 -7.68
CA GLY A 167 22.05 3.40 -6.23
C GLY A 167 21.21 4.50 -5.58
N ASP A 168 20.61 5.40 -6.35
CA ASP A 168 19.75 6.45 -5.79
C ASP A 168 18.41 5.88 -5.32
N LEU A 169 17.96 6.37 -4.16
CA LEU A 169 16.68 6.01 -3.53
C LEU A 169 15.54 6.79 -4.21
N LEU A 170 14.62 6.06 -4.83
CA LEU A 170 13.47 6.62 -5.54
C LEU A 170 12.29 6.86 -4.61
N TYR A 171 11.97 5.86 -3.77
CA TYR A 171 10.87 5.97 -2.82
C TYR A 171 11.02 4.95 -1.69
N ALA A 172 10.37 5.24 -0.56
CA ALA A 172 10.27 4.33 0.58
C ALA A 172 8.99 4.56 1.36
N PHE A 173 8.53 3.50 2.03
CA PHE A 173 7.44 3.60 2.99
C PHE A 173 7.70 2.72 4.22
N THR A 174 7.24 3.18 5.39
CA THR A 174 7.41 2.47 6.66
C THR A 174 6.05 2.19 7.27
N THR A 175 5.79 0.92 7.61
CA THR A 175 4.67 0.53 8.47
C THR A 175 5.15 0.10 9.85
N TRP A 176 4.26 0.18 10.83
CA TRP A 176 4.57 -0.10 12.22
C TRP A 176 3.80 -1.30 12.74
N TYR A 177 4.42 -2.09 13.59
CA TYR A 177 3.75 -3.19 14.29
C TYR A 177 4.32 -3.38 15.69
N ASN A 178 3.49 -3.96 16.57
CA ASN A 178 3.94 -4.33 17.90
C ASN A 178 4.57 -5.72 17.85
N GLU A 179 5.81 -5.84 18.27
CA GLU A 179 6.53 -7.10 18.42
C GLU A 179 5.80 -8.10 19.35
N ARG A 180 4.93 -7.60 20.22
CA ARG A 180 4.12 -8.38 21.17
C ARG A 180 2.74 -8.75 20.64
N THR A 181 2.39 -8.39 19.39
CA THR A 181 1.09 -8.74 18.80
C THR A 181 0.84 -10.23 18.88
N GLY A 182 -0.24 -10.62 19.54
CA GLY A 182 -0.61 -12.02 19.78
C GLY A 182 -0.11 -12.59 21.09
N MET A 183 0.58 -11.82 21.96
CA MET A 183 0.99 -12.29 23.28
C MET A 183 -0.20 -12.64 24.17
N ASP A 184 -1.34 -11.94 24.01
CA ASP A 184 -2.62 -12.23 24.63
C ASP A 184 -3.19 -13.60 24.24
N LYS A 185 -2.82 -14.10 23.05
CA LYS A 185 -3.20 -15.43 22.51
C LYS A 185 -2.12 -16.50 22.75
N GLY A 186 -0.97 -16.11 23.29
CA GLY A 186 0.15 -16.97 23.61
C GLY A 186 1.47 -16.57 22.96
N ALA A 187 2.56 -16.76 23.68
CA ALA A 187 3.91 -16.36 23.25
C ALA A 187 4.34 -17.00 21.93
N ASP A 188 3.92 -18.25 21.67
CA ASP A 188 4.25 -18.97 20.43
C ASP A 188 3.58 -18.32 19.22
N LEU A 189 2.36 -17.81 19.36
CA LEU A 189 1.66 -17.11 18.28
C LEU A 189 2.31 -15.76 17.96
N ALA A 190 2.74 -15.02 18.98
CA ALA A 190 3.49 -13.79 18.78
C ALA A 190 4.84 -14.06 18.12
N LYS A 191 5.55 -15.10 18.53
CA LYS A 191 6.78 -15.56 17.86
C LYS A 191 6.52 -15.98 16.41
N GLY A 192 5.43 -16.71 16.16
CA GLY A 192 5.03 -17.12 14.81
C GLY A 192 4.81 -15.91 13.89
N ARG A 193 4.16 -14.83 14.39
CA ARG A 193 3.96 -13.62 13.60
C ARG A 193 5.27 -12.94 13.21
N ARG A 194 6.19 -12.78 14.15
CA ARG A 194 7.52 -12.21 13.86
C ARG A 194 8.30 -13.05 12.86
N ALA A 195 8.28 -14.38 13.03
CA ALA A 195 8.95 -15.31 12.11
C ALA A 195 8.37 -15.23 10.70
N ASN A 196 7.05 -15.11 10.54
CA ASN A 196 6.40 -14.97 9.25
C ASN A 196 6.74 -13.63 8.56
N ILE A 197 6.81 -12.53 9.32
CA ILE A 197 7.27 -11.25 8.81
C ILE A 197 8.72 -11.36 8.33
N ALA A 198 9.60 -11.92 9.14
CA ALA A 198 11.02 -12.12 8.78
C ALA A 198 11.18 -12.99 7.53
N LEU A 199 10.41 -14.08 7.41
CA LEU A 199 10.43 -14.93 6.23
C LEU A 199 9.90 -14.21 4.99
N GLY A 200 8.85 -13.38 5.11
CA GLY A 200 8.35 -12.57 4.02
C GLY A 200 9.40 -11.55 3.56
N ILE A 201 10.08 -10.90 4.50
CA ILE A 201 11.20 -9.98 4.20
C ILE A 201 12.32 -10.71 3.46
N GLU A 202 12.79 -11.84 4.00
CA GLU A 202 13.87 -12.65 3.41
C GLU A 202 13.60 -13.00 1.94
N ARG A 203 12.33 -13.24 1.59
CA ARG A 203 11.94 -13.63 0.23
C ARG A 203 11.84 -12.49 -0.75
N VAL A 204 11.53 -11.30 -0.30
CA VAL A 204 11.33 -10.14 -1.19
C VAL A 204 12.52 -9.17 -1.18
N ASP A 205 13.33 -9.16 -0.11
CA ASP A 205 14.50 -8.29 -0.02
C ASP A 205 15.55 -8.65 -1.08
N GLY A 206 16.11 -7.64 -1.73
CA GLY A 206 17.10 -7.81 -2.79
C GLY A 206 16.53 -8.17 -4.16
N THR A 207 15.21 -8.19 -4.32
CA THR A 207 14.59 -8.39 -5.64
C THR A 207 14.99 -7.25 -6.57
N VAL A 208 15.43 -7.60 -7.78
CA VAL A 208 15.67 -6.66 -8.88
C VAL A 208 14.62 -6.93 -9.95
N ILE A 209 13.96 -5.88 -10.40
CA ILE A 209 12.84 -5.93 -11.35
C ILE A 209 13.30 -5.19 -12.62
N ALA A 210 13.57 -5.93 -13.70
CA ALA A 210 14.03 -5.35 -14.95
C ALA A 210 12.96 -4.47 -15.63
N PRO A 211 13.33 -3.58 -16.57
CA PRO A 211 12.39 -2.86 -17.39
C PRO A 211 11.36 -3.80 -18.06
N GLY A 212 10.07 -3.52 -17.89
CA GLY A 212 8.96 -4.33 -18.40
C GLY A 212 8.70 -5.63 -17.63
N GLU A 213 9.50 -5.95 -16.61
CA GLU A 213 9.27 -7.14 -15.77
C GLU A 213 8.18 -6.89 -14.73
N GLN A 214 7.39 -7.92 -14.46
CA GLN A 214 6.38 -7.92 -13.42
C GLN A 214 6.95 -8.44 -12.10
N PHE A 215 6.82 -7.66 -11.04
CA PHE A 215 6.93 -8.13 -9.67
C PHE A 215 5.64 -8.86 -9.27
N SER A 216 5.76 -10.03 -8.64
CA SER A 216 4.65 -10.76 -8.01
C SER A 216 5.06 -11.18 -6.61
N PHE A 217 4.32 -10.72 -5.62
CA PHE A 217 4.58 -11.10 -4.23
C PHE A 217 4.35 -12.60 -4.00
N ASN A 218 3.32 -13.17 -4.63
CA ASN A 218 3.03 -14.59 -4.55
C ASN A 218 4.08 -15.47 -5.23
N ALA A 219 4.67 -15.02 -6.34
CA ALA A 219 5.76 -15.75 -6.99
C ALA A 219 6.96 -15.96 -6.03
N LEU A 220 7.20 -15.01 -5.13
CA LEU A 220 8.28 -15.06 -4.15
C LEU A 220 7.86 -15.76 -2.85
N CYS A 221 6.63 -15.52 -2.37
CA CYS A 221 6.21 -15.85 -1.01
C CYS A 221 5.26 -17.04 -0.89
N ALA A 222 4.45 -17.35 -1.91
CA ALA A 222 3.50 -18.46 -1.84
C ALA A 222 4.22 -19.84 -2.04
N PRO A 223 3.58 -20.94 -1.66
CA PRO A 223 2.31 -21.04 -0.93
C PRO A 223 2.46 -20.73 0.57
N TYR A 224 1.44 -20.16 1.17
CA TYR A 224 1.42 -19.75 2.58
C TYR A 224 1.10 -20.92 3.51
N THR A 225 1.97 -21.91 3.56
CA THR A 225 1.80 -23.17 4.29
C THR A 225 2.93 -23.45 5.27
N ALA A 226 2.70 -24.32 6.25
CA ALA A 226 3.72 -24.75 7.18
C ALA A 226 4.89 -25.48 6.46
N ALA A 227 4.61 -26.21 5.39
CA ALA A 227 5.63 -26.87 4.58
C ALA A 227 6.57 -25.86 3.90
N ASN A 228 6.10 -24.66 3.66
CA ASN A 228 6.86 -23.54 3.10
C ASN A 228 7.46 -22.62 4.19
N GLY A 229 7.55 -23.08 5.43
CA GLY A 229 8.21 -22.38 6.54
C GLY A 229 7.32 -21.44 7.35
N TYR A 230 6.06 -21.24 6.96
CA TYR A 230 5.17 -20.35 7.71
C TYR A 230 4.65 -20.99 8.99
N LEU A 231 4.54 -20.21 10.04
CA LEU A 231 4.06 -20.61 11.35
C LEU A 231 2.63 -20.16 11.61
N LYS A 232 1.97 -20.79 12.57
CA LYS A 232 0.69 -20.28 13.11
C LYS A 232 0.94 -18.94 13.81
N ALA A 233 0.06 -17.99 13.52
CA ALA A 233 0.14 -16.65 14.08
C ALA A 233 -1.25 -15.97 14.06
N PRO A 234 -1.45 -14.86 14.79
CA PRO A 234 -2.66 -14.07 14.67
C PRO A 234 -2.84 -13.56 13.25
N ASN A 235 -4.06 -13.69 12.74
CA ASN A 235 -4.45 -13.20 11.42
C ASN A 235 -5.85 -12.57 11.44
N ILE A 236 -6.25 -11.98 10.30
CA ILE A 236 -7.57 -11.40 10.09
C ILE A 236 -8.48 -12.47 9.46
N SER A 237 -8.81 -13.50 10.22
CA SER A 237 -9.81 -14.50 9.88
C SER A 237 -10.87 -14.58 10.97
N VAL A 238 -11.97 -15.26 10.71
CA VAL A 238 -13.02 -15.52 11.72
C VAL A 238 -12.44 -16.19 12.97
N GLU A 239 -11.46 -17.08 12.78
CA GLU A 239 -10.79 -17.80 13.86
C GLU A 239 -9.72 -16.94 14.56
N GLY A 240 -9.28 -15.85 13.92
CA GLY A 240 -8.27 -14.92 14.42
C GLY A 240 -6.86 -15.49 14.56
N VAL A 241 -6.62 -16.72 14.10
CA VAL A 241 -5.33 -17.43 14.08
C VAL A 241 -5.26 -18.33 12.86
N GLY A 242 -4.14 -18.32 12.17
CA GLY A 242 -3.90 -19.19 11.02
C GLY A 242 -2.42 -19.27 10.67
N VAL A 243 -2.07 -20.05 9.66
CA VAL A 243 -0.71 -20.09 9.12
C VAL A 243 -0.45 -18.78 8.37
N SER A 244 0.80 -18.29 8.41
CA SER A 244 1.27 -17.06 7.72
C SER A 244 0.75 -15.70 8.25
N GLY A 245 0.08 -15.64 9.40
CA GLY A 245 -0.29 -14.35 10.00
C GLY A 245 0.92 -13.42 10.14
N GLY A 246 0.79 -12.17 9.64
CA GLY A 246 1.86 -11.17 9.58
C GLY A 246 2.40 -10.89 8.17
N VAL A 247 2.32 -11.83 7.24
CA VAL A 247 2.88 -11.68 5.88
C VAL A 247 2.23 -10.50 5.12
N CYS A 248 0.92 -10.31 5.27
CA CYS A 248 0.23 -9.18 4.62
C CYS A 248 0.73 -7.80 5.09
N GLN A 249 1.45 -7.70 6.20
CA GLN A 249 2.12 -6.44 6.55
C GLN A 249 3.32 -6.19 5.64
N VAL A 250 4.06 -7.24 5.26
CA VAL A 250 5.18 -7.09 4.31
C VAL A 250 4.65 -6.67 2.95
N SER A 251 3.62 -7.35 2.41
CA SER A 251 3.01 -6.95 1.13
C SER A 251 2.43 -5.54 1.16
N THR A 252 1.80 -5.14 2.25
CA THR A 252 1.29 -3.77 2.44
C THR A 252 2.42 -2.74 2.42
N THR A 253 3.52 -2.99 3.13
CA THR A 253 4.63 -2.04 3.18
C THR A 253 5.27 -1.87 1.79
N VAL A 254 5.43 -2.96 1.04
CA VAL A 254 5.95 -2.90 -0.34
C VAL A 254 4.94 -2.19 -1.26
N PHE A 255 3.64 -2.46 -1.11
CA PHE A 255 2.58 -1.81 -1.88
C PHE A 255 2.56 -0.29 -1.64
N GLU A 256 2.61 0.16 -0.38
CA GLU A 256 2.62 1.59 -0.07
C GLU A 256 3.90 2.28 -0.56
N ALA A 257 5.04 1.59 -0.55
CA ALA A 257 6.26 2.11 -1.16
C ALA A 257 6.14 2.17 -2.70
N MET A 258 5.50 1.18 -3.33
CA MET A 258 5.23 1.17 -4.78
C MET A 258 4.31 2.32 -5.21
N LEU A 259 3.35 2.76 -4.37
CA LEU A 259 2.45 3.87 -4.68
C LEU A 259 3.17 5.21 -4.94
N GLY A 260 4.40 5.36 -4.47
CA GLY A 260 5.24 6.53 -4.74
C GLY A 260 6.02 6.47 -6.05
N LEU A 261 5.89 5.38 -6.81
CA LEU A 261 6.56 5.17 -8.09
C LEU A 261 5.55 5.30 -9.25
N ASP A 262 6.07 5.62 -10.42
CA ASP A 262 5.30 5.61 -11.67
C ASP A 262 5.43 4.24 -12.35
N VAL A 263 4.83 3.22 -11.74
CA VAL A 263 4.79 1.84 -12.22
C VAL A 263 3.35 1.38 -12.45
N GLN A 264 3.16 0.35 -13.26
CA GLN A 264 1.84 -0.19 -13.55
C GLN A 264 1.43 -1.17 -12.44
N LEU A 265 0.39 -0.83 -11.68
CA LEU A 265 -0.26 -1.75 -10.74
C LEU A 265 -1.10 -2.76 -11.54
N ASP A 266 -0.80 -4.05 -11.41
CA ASP A 266 -1.45 -5.13 -12.17
C ASP A 266 -2.49 -5.88 -11.32
N GLU A 267 -2.14 -6.22 -10.07
CA GLU A 267 -3.03 -6.93 -9.15
C GLU A 267 -2.84 -6.40 -7.73
N TRP A 268 -3.94 -6.13 -7.05
CA TRP A 268 -3.98 -5.70 -5.67
C TRP A 268 -5.36 -5.92 -5.07
N GLY A 269 -5.42 -6.08 -3.77
CA GLY A 269 -6.68 -6.08 -3.05
C GLY A 269 -6.51 -5.98 -1.55
N VAL A 270 -7.53 -5.44 -0.87
CA VAL A 270 -7.55 -5.17 0.56
C VAL A 270 -8.11 -6.36 1.38
N HIS A 271 -7.95 -6.29 2.72
CA HIS A 271 -8.64 -7.19 3.63
C HIS A 271 -10.12 -6.84 3.69
N ARG A 272 -10.97 -7.82 3.35
CA ARG A 272 -12.42 -7.62 3.17
C ARG A 272 -13.21 -7.38 4.46
N TYR A 273 -12.81 -8.00 5.56
CA TYR A 273 -13.69 -8.11 6.75
C TYR A 273 -13.35 -7.17 7.89
N SER A 274 -12.14 -6.69 7.98
CA SER A 274 -11.72 -5.73 9.00
C SER A 274 -10.48 -5.00 8.53
N GLY A 275 -10.41 -3.70 8.79
CA GLY A 275 -9.22 -2.92 8.55
C GLY A 275 -8.03 -3.46 9.34
N VAL A 276 -6.84 -3.31 8.79
CA VAL A 276 -5.58 -3.59 9.47
C VAL A 276 -5.24 -2.46 10.44
N LYS A 277 -4.27 -2.70 11.33
CA LYS A 277 -3.83 -1.68 12.30
C LYS A 277 -2.51 -0.99 11.90
N TYR A 278 -1.99 -1.27 10.71
CA TYR A 278 -0.70 -0.78 10.23
C TYR A 278 -0.80 0.00 8.91
N ALA A 279 -1.98 0.12 8.34
CA ALA A 279 -2.25 0.92 7.16
C ALA A 279 -3.61 1.61 7.27
N PRO A 280 -3.81 2.79 6.66
CA PRO A 280 -5.12 3.42 6.54
C PRO A 280 -6.10 2.53 5.77
N VAL A 281 -7.39 2.83 5.90
CA VAL A 281 -8.44 2.13 5.13
C VAL A 281 -8.16 2.29 3.64
N ASN A 282 -8.27 1.20 2.88
CA ASN A 282 -7.96 1.11 1.44
C ASN A 282 -6.47 1.23 1.06
N PHE A 283 -5.54 1.19 2.01
CA PHE A 283 -4.10 1.19 1.73
C PHE A 283 -3.40 -0.09 2.16
N ASP A 284 -4.12 -1.06 2.72
CA ASP A 284 -3.56 -2.37 2.99
C ASP A 284 -3.53 -3.25 1.73
N CYS A 285 -2.60 -4.17 1.69
CA CYS A 285 -2.44 -5.13 0.61
C CYS A 285 -2.52 -6.55 1.14
N ALA A 286 -3.69 -7.18 0.96
CA ALA A 286 -3.95 -8.55 1.36
C ALA A 286 -3.44 -9.53 0.31
N VAL A 287 -2.64 -10.50 0.71
CA VAL A 287 -2.19 -11.60 -0.15
C VAL A 287 -2.66 -12.95 0.37
N ALA A 288 -2.97 -13.85 -0.56
CA ALA A 288 -3.39 -15.22 -0.31
C ALA A 288 -3.04 -16.06 -1.54
N THR A 289 -3.19 -17.38 -1.47
CA THR A 289 -2.91 -18.25 -2.63
C THR A 289 -3.70 -17.87 -3.91
N TRP A 290 -4.85 -17.21 -3.74
CA TRP A 290 -5.76 -16.78 -4.82
C TRP A 290 -5.82 -15.26 -5.01
N LYS A 291 -5.00 -14.50 -4.30
CA LYS A 291 -4.93 -13.03 -4.36
C LYS A 291 -3.47 -12.64 -4.29
N ASP A 292 -2.99 -11.95 -5.31
CA ASP A 292 -1.61 -11.47 -5.39
C ASP A 292 -1.51 -9.97 -5.15
N PHE A 293 -0.29 -9.52 -5.03
CA PHE A 293 0.14 -8.16 -5.24
C PHE A 293 1.18 -8.17 -6.35
N ALA A 294 0.85 -7.55 -7.46
CA ALA A 294 1.71 -7.50 -8.62
C ALA A 294 1.72 -6.12 -9.27
N PHE A 295 2.88 -5.72 -9.78
CA PHE A 295 3.06 -4.52 -10.57
C PHE A 295 4.15 -4.72 -11.62
N THR A 296 4.07 -4.00 -12.73
CA THR A 296 5.07 -4.02 -13.80
C THR A 296 5.96 -2.78 -13.73
N ASN A 297 7.27 -2.97 -13.79
CA ASN A 297 8.24 -1.88 -13.88
C ASN A 297 8.13 -1.19 -15.25
N THR A 298 7.64 0.05 -15.28
CA THR A 298 7.47 0.86 -16.51
C THR A 298 8.65 1.78 -16.81
N TYR A 299 9.63 1.86 -15.91
CA TYR A 299 10.86 2.60 -16.14
C TYR A 299 11.74 1.91 -17.19
N ASP A 300 12.65 2.66 -17.80
CA ASP A 300 13.68 2.17 -18.73
C ASP A 300 14.95 1.65 -18.03
N PHE A 301 14.92 1.59 -16.68
CA PHE A 301 15.98 1.08 -15.82
C PHE A 301 15.43 0.05 -14.81
N PRO A 302 16.28 -0.84 -14.29
CA PRO A 302 15.84 -1.81 -13.30
C PRO A 302 15.61 -1.16 -11.93
N LEU A 303 14.59 -1.66 -11.20
CA LEU A 303 14.29 -1.30 -9.82
C LEU A 303 14.89 -2.35 -8.87
N ALA A 304 15.56 -1.90 -7.80
CA ALA A 304 15.96 -2.77 -6.70
C ALA A 304 15.07 -2.53 -5.48
N LEU A 305 14.44 -3.58 -4.99
CA LEU A 305 13.64 -3.58 -3.76
C LEU A 305 14.50 -4.01 -2.57
N ARG A 306 14.54 -3.20 -1.53
CA ARG A 306 15.07 -3.58 -0.22
C ARG A 306 13.97 -3.49 0.82
N VAL A 307 13.91 -4.49 1.70
CA VAL A 307 12.95 -4.51 2.81
C VAL A 307 13.69 -4.80 4.10
N ILE A 308 13.59 -3.88 5.04
CA ILE A 308 14.29 -3.95 6.33
C ILE A 308 13.31 -3.83 7.50
N ALA A 309 13.63 -4.45 8.61
CA ALA A 309 12.82 -4.31 9.83
C ALA A 309 13.70 -4.19 11.07
N GLN A 310 13.24 -3.39 12.02
CA GLN A 310 13.88 -3.24 13.32
C GLN A 310 12.83 -2.84 14.36
N ASP A 311 12.76 -3.59 15.45
CA ASP A 311 11.90 -3.32 16.61
C ASP A 311 10.47 -2.85 16.25
N GLY A 312 9.81 -3.57 15.33
CA GLY A 312 8.44 -3.27 14.91
C GLY A 312 8.29 -2.17 13.86
N ALA A 313 9.37 -1.55 13.40
CA ALA A 313 9.39 -0.76 12.17
C ALA A 313 9.74 -1.67 10.99
N LEU A 314 8.96 -1.57 9.90
CA LEU A 314 9.17 -2.29 8.65
C LEU A 314 9.20 -1.29 7.51
N THR A 315 10.32 -1.19 6.81
CA THR A 315 10.52 -0.24 5.71
C THR A 315 10.81 -0.97 4.41
N ALA A 316 10.07 -0.63 3.36
CA ALA A 316 10.36 -0.99 1.98
C ALA A 316 10.96 0.21 1.26
N LEU A 317 12.02 -0.03 0.48
CA LEU A 317 12.79 1.00 -0.23
C LEU A 317 13.00 0.56 -1.68
N PHE A 318 12.70 1.43 -2.62
CA PHE A 318 12.97 1.23 -4.03
C PHE A 318 14.12 2.12 -4.50
N PHE A 319 15.11 1.49 -5.11
CA PHE A 319 16.27 2.15 -5.68
C PHE A 319 16.31 1.95 -7.19
N ARG A 320 16.94 2.88 -7.91
CA ARG A 320 17.43 2.59 -9.26
C ARG A 320 18.59 1.61 -9.14
N ALA A 321 18.47 0.42 -9.73
CA ALA A 321 19.54 -0.57 -9.74
C ALA A 321 20.56 -0.29 -10.84
N GLU A 322 21.72 -0.95 -10.75
CA GLU A 322 22.68 -1.03 -11.85
C GLU A 322 22.14 -1.95 -12.95
N GLU A 323 22.51 -1.70 -14.23
CA GLU A 323 22.16 -2.54 -15.37
C GLU A 323 22.84 -3.91 -15.31
#